data_d0acc71c68574c3548d3f0eab8f1ee23
#
_entry.id   d0acc71c68574c3548d3f0eab8f1ee23
#
_cell.length_a   1.000
_cell.length_b   1.000
_cell.length_c   1.000
_cell.angle_alpha   90.00
_cell.angle_beta   90.00
_cell.angle_gamma   90.00
#
_symmetry.space_group_name_H-M   'P 1'
#
loop_
_entity.id
_entity.type
_entity.pdbx_description
1 polymer ?
#
loop_
_entity_poly.entity_id
_entity_poly.type
_entity_poly.pdbx_seq_one_letter_code
_entity_poly.pdbx_strand_id
1 'polypeptide(L)'
;TIGDMGANQFGNKCKPVESQRIPTSEEIQQQDWSAYKGKILRIDLDGSIPSDNPEVSGVRSHIFSYGHRNAQGLAFSKNGYLFSSEHGPKSDYEVNRIEAGMNYGWPHIAGRQDDQAYSYCNWSSHCKCDALKFSDYFCPKSIVTKPESDWYHPNFREPIQTFFTVNNGHNFRQHSCGHEFICWPTIATSSLAIYESETIANWSSSLLVSLKHGQLYRLKLDNSLSTVYETPE
;
A
#
# COMPACT_ATOMS: atom_id res chain seq x y z
N THR A 1 10.70 4.03 2.05
CA THR A 1 9.28 3.81 2.41
C THR A 1 9.10 3.82 3.92
N ILE A 2 7.94 4.25 4.39
CA ILE A 2 7.53 4.12 5.78
C ILE A 2 6.14 3.46 5.77
N GLY A 3 6.04 2.29 6.40
CA GLY A 3 4.77 1.60 6.56
C GLY A 3 3.81 2.37 7.47
N ASP A 4 2.54 2.01 7.45
CA ASP A 4 1.51 2.63 8.31
C ASP A 4 1.70 2.30 9.79
N MET A 5 2.60 1.38 10.11
CA MET A 5 2.94 0.93 11.47
C MET A 5 1.71 0.43 12.24
N GLY A 6 0.74 -0.12 11.52
CA GLY A 6 -0.56 -0.50 12.07
C GLY A 6 -1.44 0.68 12.48
N ALA A 7 -1.09 1.90 12.07
CA ALA A 7 -1.79 3.11 12.50
C ALA A 7 -3.24 3.19 12.02
N ASN A 8 -3.60 2.43 10.99
CA ASN A 8 -4.97 2.41 10.48
C ASN A 8 -5.79 1.20 10.92
N GLN A 9 -5.14 0.13 11.36
CA GLN A 9 -5.79 -1.10 11.83
C GLN A 9 -5.52 -1.40 13.30
N PHE A 10 -4.26 -1.28 13.73
CA PHE A 10 -3.81 -1.74 15.05
C PHE A 10 -3.82 -0.66 16.12
N GLY A 11 -3.44 0.53 15.79
CA GLY A 11 -3.22 1.58 16.78
C GLY A 11 -4.13 2.78 16.64
N ASN A 12 -4.94 2.83 15.61
CA ASN A 12 -5.60 4.08 15.20
C ASN A 12 -6.98 4.29 15.79
N LYS A 13 -7.20 3.79 16.98
CA LYS A 13 -8.44 4.05 17.71
C LYS A 13 -8.65 5.55 17.87
N CYS A 14 -9.71 6.08 17.27
CA CYS A 14 -10.12 7.49 17.35
C CYS A 14 -9.03 8.51 16.99
N LYS A 15 -8.08 8.15 16.16
CA LYS A 15 -7.03 9.03 15.64
C LYS A 15 -7.25 9.29 14.15
N PRO A 16 -6.62 10.32 13.58
CA PRO A 16 -6.61 10.53 12.15
C PRO A 16 -6.10 9.30 11.38
N VAL A 17 -6.58 9.13 10.17
CA VAL A 17 -6.09 8.09 9.24
C VAL A 17 -4.70 8.50 8.76
N GLU A 18 -3.67 7.94 9.37
CA GLU A 18 -2.27 8.38 9.20
C GLU A 18 -1.78 8.24 7.77
N SER A 19 -2.16 7.17 7.04
CA SER A 19 -1.73 7.00 5.64
C SER A 19 -2.31 8.07 4.72
N GLN A 20 -3.45 8.66 5.08
CA GLN A 20 -4.10 9.74 4.32
C GLN A 20 -3.72 11.14 4.82
N ARG A 21 -3.22 11.25 6.04
CA ARG A 21 -2.88 12.53 6.65
C ARG A 21 -1.62 13.14 6.03
N ILE A 22 -1.68 14.41 5.71
CA ILE A 22 -0.52 15.18 5.28
C ILE A 22 0.02 15.92 6.50
N PRO A 23 1.35 15.97 6.73
CA PRO A 23 1.93 16.71 7.84
C PRO A 23 1.67 18.20 7.71
N THR A 24 1.51 18.88 8.82
CA THR A 24 1.46 20.33 8.87
C THR A 24 2.86 20.94 8.69
N SER A 25 2.93 22.21 8.32
CA SER A 25 4.21 22.93 8.23
C SER A 25 4.98 22.93 9.56
N GLU A 26 4.27 22.95 10.68
CA GLU A 26 4.86 22.91 12.01
C GLU A 26 5.50 21.54 12.31
N GLU A 27 4.79 20.43 12.02
CA GLU A 27 5.33 19.07 12.15
C GLU A 27 6.58 18.88 11.29
N ILE A 28 6.60 19.45 10.08
CA ILE A 28 7.77 19.41 9.20
C ILE A 28 8.93 20.15 9.83
N GLN A 29 8.70 21.37 10.35
CA GLN A 29 9.74 22.19 10.98
C GLN A 29 10.31 21.52 12.25
N GLN A 30 9.45 20.85 13.01
CA GLN A 30 9.84 20.08 14.21
C GLN A 30 10.47 18.73 13.88
N GLN A 31 10.53 18.35 12.62
CA GLN A 31 10.99 17.04 12.15
C GLN A 31 10.20 15.88 12.81
N ASP A 32 8.89 16.04 12.95
CA ASP A 32 8.03 14.98 13.46
C ASP A 32 7.82 13.88 12.40
N TRP A 33 8.72 12.92 12.40
CA TRP A 33 8.67 11.78 11.48
C TRP A 33 7.45 10.87 11.68
N SER A 34 6.73 10.99 12.79
CA SER A 34 5.49 10.22 13.01
C SER A 34 4.39 10.58 12.00
N ALA A 35 4.44 11.78 11.42
CA ALA A 35 3.53 12.25 10.40
C ALA A 35 3.71 11.57 9.03
N TYR A 36 4.78 10.79 8.85
CA TYR A 36 5.11 10.17 7.56
C TYR A 36 4.69 8.69 7.45
N LYS A 37 3.87 8.18 8.36
CA LYS A 37 3.35 6.81 8.28
C LYS A 37 2.53 6.58 7.01
N GLY A 38 2.74 5.45 6.36
CA GLY A 38 2.05 5.09 5.12
C GLY A 38 2.43 5.97 3.92
N LYS A 39 3.73 6.28 3.80
CA LYS A 39 4.26 7.17 2.74
C LYS A 39 5.48 6.58 2.05
N ILE A 40 5.66 6.96 0.80
CA ILE A 40 6.94 6.89 0.13
C ILE A 40 7.55 8.29 0.16
N LEU A 41 8.78 8.37 0.61
CA LEU A 41 9.49 9.64 0.79
C LEU A 41 10.59 9.80 -0.26
N ARG A 42 10.83 11.04 -0.66
CA ARG A 42 12.00 11.46 -1.42
C ARG A 42 12.72 12.54 -0.63
N ILE A 43 14.01 12.33 -0.39
CA ILE A 43 14.83 13.09 0.55
C ILE A 43 16.16 13.36 -0.13
N ASP A 44 16.68 14.57 -0.02
CA ASP A 44 18.05 14.87 -0.44
C ASP A 44 19.07 14.21 0.51
N LEU A 45 20.32 14.04 0.06
CA LEU A 45 21.35 13.34 0.82
C LEU A 45 21.70 14.01 2.16
N ASP A 46 21.43 15.31 2.28
CA ASP A 46 21.60 16.06 3.53
C ASP A 46 20.35 16.02 4.44
N GLY A 47 19.30 15.29 4.03
CA GLY A 47 18.06 15.17 4.77
C GLY A 47 17.03 16.27 4.47
N SER A 48 17.35 17.21 3.58
CA SER A 48 16.44 18.28 3.21
C SER A 48 15.29 17.80 2.29
N ILE A 49 14.25 18.64 2.19
CA ILE A 49 13.15 18.42 1.28
C ILE A 49 13.58 18.84 -0.13
N PRO A 50 13.58 17.93 -1.13
CA PRO A 50 13.87 18.31 -2.51
C PRO A 50 12.95 19.43 -2.99
N SER A 51 13.52 20.44 -3.63
CA SER A 51 12.77 21.65 -4.06
C SER A 51 11.69 21.35 -5.10
N ASP A 52 11.82 20.23 -5.81
CA ASP A 52 10.89 19.72 -6.82
C ASP A 52 10.01 18.57 -6.32
N ASN A 53 9.96 18.33 -4.99
CA ASN A 53 8.95 17.42 -4.42
C ASN A 53 7.54 17.96 -4.65
N PRO A 54 6.56 17.06 -4.80
CA PRO A 54 5.19 17.48 -5.01
C PRO A 54 4.65 18.26 -3.80
N GLU A 55 3.75 19.21 -4.07
CA GLU A 55 2.91 19.80 -3.04
C GLU A 55 1.64 18.98 -2.92
N VAL A 56 1.41 18.40 -1.74
CA VAL A 56 0.19 17.66 -1.44
C VAL A 56 -0.64 18.49 -0.48
N SER A 57 -1.87 18.78 -0.87
CA SER A 57 -2.77 19.67 -0.11
C SER A 57 -2.15 21.04 0.24
N GLY A 58 -1.34 21.58 -0.67
CA GLY A 58 -0.64 22.86 -0.49
C GLY A 58 0.58 22.83 0.42
N VAL A 59 1.02 21.65 0.82
CA VAL A 59 2.20 21.46 1.68
C VAL A 59 3.30 20.71 0.93
N ARG A 60 4.49 21.32 0.82
CA ARG A 60 5.69 20.65 0.34
C ARG A 60 6.43 20.01 1.52
N SER A 61 6.66 18.71 1.41
CA SER A 61 7.32 17.90 2.43
C SER A 61 8.21 16.84 1.79
N HIS A 62 8.72 15.92 2.58
CA HIS A 62 9.45 14.76 2.05
C HIS A 62 8.54 13.74 1.35
N ILE A 63 7.22 13.92 1.39
CA ILE A 63 6.27 12.98 0.78
C ILE A 63 6.41 13.02 -0.74
N PHE A 64 6.69 11.85 -1.33
CA PHE A 64 6.62 11.64 -2.76
C PHE A 64 5.26 11.09 -3.19
N SER A 65 4.74 10.11 -2.43
CA SER A 65 3.37 9.58 -2.54
C SER A 65 2.83 9.14 -1.18
N TYR A 66 1.52 8.92 -1.07
CA TYR A 66 0.86 8.63 0.20
C TYR A 66 -0.32 7.66 0.02
N GLY A 67 -0.97 7.29 1.12
CA GLY A 67 -2.03 6.30 1.08
C GLY A 67 -1.52 4.87 0.92
N HIS A 68 -0.32 4.60 1.46
CA HIS A 68 0.30 3.27 1.46
C HIS A 68 0.06 2.56 2.80
N ARG A 69 -0.04 1.23 2.73
CA ARG A 69 -0.04 0.37 3.91
C ARG A 69 1.39 -0.01 4.31
N ASN A 70 2.07 -0.77 3.46
CA ASN A 70 3.39 -1.27 3.75
C ASN A 70 4.14 -1.62 2.45
N ALA A 71 4.62 -0.61 1.76
CA ALA A 71 5.47 -0.78 0.59
C ALA A 71 6.83 -1.34 1.00
N GLN A 72 7.17 -2.55 0.54
CA GLN A 72 8.36 -3.30 0.91
C GLN A 72 9.48 -3.21 -0.13
N GLY A 73 9.12 -3.32 -1.41
CA GLY A 73 10.07 -3.25 -2.51
C GLY A 73 9.96 -1.93 -3.27
N LEU A 74 11.09 -1.39 -3.72
CA LEU A 74 11.18 -0.27 -4.66
C LEU A 74 12.17 -0.60 -5.76
N ALA A 75 11.81 -0.27 -7.00
CA ALA A 75 12.72 -0.37 -8.14
C ALA A 75 12.48 0.76 -9.14
N PHE A 76 13.58 1.29 -9.70
CA PHE A 76 13.53 2.23 -10.81
C PHE A 76 13.77 1.52 -12.13
N SER A 77 12.98 1.87 -13.14
CA SER A 77 13.31 1.56 -14.54
C SER A 77 14.43 2.46 -15.06
N LYS A 78 15.05 2.07 -16.14
CA LYS A 78 16.04 2.92 -16.84
C LYS A 78 15.48 4.27 -17.28
N ASN A 79 14.17 4.33 -17.51
CA ASN A 79 13.46 5.56 -17.89
C ASN A 79 13.01 6.39 -16.69
N GLY A 80 13.39 6.02 -15.47
CA GLY A 80 13.09 6.76 -14.24
C GLY A 80 11.71 6.50 -13.65
N TYR A 81 10.92 5.55 -14.15
CA TYR A 81 9.68 5.15 -13.49
C TYR A 81 9.97 4.37 -12.21
N LEU A 82 9.27 4.73 -11.16
CA LEU A 82 9.37 4.08 -9.86
C LEU A 82 8.23 3.07 -9.69
N PHE A 83 8.59 1.86 -9.24
CA PHE A 83 7.64 0.82 -8.89
C PHE A 83 7.78 0.43 -7.42
N SER A 84 6.67 0.02 -6.81
CA SER A 84 6.68 -0.59 -5.48
C SER A 84 5.90 -1.90 -5.47
N SER A 85 6.30 -2.79 -4.56
CA SER A 85 5.48 -3.92 -4.11
C SER A 85 5.02 -3.67 -2.69
N GLU A 86 3.76 -3.96 -2.39
CA GLU A 86 3.11 -3.56 -1.15
C GLU A 86 2.31 -4.71 -0.53
N HIS A 87 2.38 -4.81 0.80
CA HIS A 87 1.57 -5.76 1.55
C HIS A 87 0.15 -5.24 1.74
N GLY A 88 -0.81 -6.00 1.27
CA GLY A 88 -2.22 -5.86 1.62
C GLY A 88 -2.50 -6.26 3.08
N PRO A 89 -3.71 -5.99 3.58
CA PRO A 89 -4.08 -6.29 4.97
C PRO A 89 -4.20 -7.80 5.25
N LYS A 90 -4.68 -8.57 4.30
CA LYS A 90 -4.89 -10.04 4.38
C LYS A 90 -4.85 -10.67 3.00
N SER A 91 -5.31 -9.94 2.00
CA SER A 91 -5.26 -10.18 0.56
C SER A 91 -4.92 -8.86 -0.12
N ASP A 92 -5.10 -8.75 -1.41
CA ASP A 92 -4.96 -7.51 -2.16
C ASP A 92 -3.55 -6.88 -2.02
N TYR A 93 -2.54 -7.75 -2.19
CA TYR A 93 -1.16 -7.30 -2.30
C TYR A 93 -0.98 -6.60 -3.64
N GLU A 94 -0.21 -5.53 -3.63
CA GLU A 94 -0.15 -4.61 -4.76
C GLU A 94 1.23 -4.57 -5.40
N VAL A 95 1.23 -4.31 -6.71
CA VAL A 95 2.37 -3.72 -7.40
C VAL A 95 1.90 -2.40 -7.97
N ASN A 96 2.57 -1.33 -7.59
CA ASN A 96 2.22 0.03 -7.93
C ASN A 96 3.29 0.66 -8.84
N ARG A 97 2.86 1.46 -9.82
CA ARG A 97 3.69 2.47 -10.45
C ARG A 97 3.54 3.75 -9.68
N ILE A 98 4.62 4.21 -9.05
CA ILE A 98 4.60 5.34 -8.13
C ILE A 98 4.77 6.65 -8.88
N GLU A 99 3.81 7.56 -8.69
CA GLU A 99 3.77 8.88 -9.27
C GLU A 99 3.79 9.96 -8.17
N ALA A 100 4.47 11.07 -8.45
CA ALA A 100 4.61 12.17 -7.51
C ALA A 100 3.26 12.77 -7.11
N GLY A 101 3.00 12.94 -5.82
CA GLY A 101 1.80 13.55 -5.27
C GLY A 101 0.54 12.69 -5.33
N MET A 102 0.64 11.43 -5.78
CA MET A 102 -0.54 10.56 -5.90
C MET A 102 -0.84 9.82 -4.61
N ASN A 103 -2.13 9.45 -4.47
CA ASN A 103 -2.71 8.73 -3.36
C ASN A 103 -3.00 7.27 -3.78
N TYR A 104 -2.56 6.31 -2.98
CA TYR A 104 -2.72 4.87 -3.26
C TYR A 104 -3.83 4.21 -2.43
N GLY A 105 -4.70 5.01 -1.81
CA GLY A 105 -6.01 4.61 -1.32
C GLY A 105 -6.07 4.07 0.11
N TRP A 106 -5.00 3.46 0.63
CA TRP A 106 -5.02 2.88 1.97
C TRP A 106 -5.34 3.90 3.07
N PRO A 107 -6.22 3.60 4.05
CA PRO A 107 -6.91 2.34 4.31
C PRO A 107 -8.33 2.25 3.72
N HIS A 108 -8.74 3.17 2.87
CA HIS A 108 -10.07 3.16 2.27
C HIS A 108 -10.20 2.08 1.20
N ILE A 109 -9.12 1.82 0.50
CA ILE A 109 -9.00 0.82 -0.56
C ILE A 109 -7.81 -0.09 -0.25
N ALA A 110 -7.95 -1.37 -0.57
CA ALA A 110 -6.88 -2.36 -0.57
C ALA A 110 -6.88 -3.07 -1.94
N GLY A 111 -5.82 -2.87 -2.73
CA GLY A 111 -5.79 -3.36 -4.09
C GLY A 111 -6.60 -2.48 -5.04
N ARG A 112 -7.45 -3.07 -5.86
CA ARG A 112 -8.35 -2.34 -6.75
C ARG A 112 -9.61 -1.90 -6.01
N GLN A 113 -10.22 -0.83 -6.50
CA GLN A 113 -11.52 -0.37 -6.00
C GLN A 113 -12.65 -1.25 -6.57
N ASP A 114 -12.77 -2.48 -6.08
CA ASP A 114 -13.66 -3.49 -6.63
C ASP A 114 -14.63 -4.12 -5.63
N ASP A 115 -14.61 -3.67 -4.38
CA ASP A 115 -15.42 -4.18 -3.26
C ASP A 115 -15.22 -5.68 -3.00
N GLN A 116 -14.06 -6.24 -3.34
CA GLN A 116 -13.75 -7.64 -3.12
C GLN A 116 -12.82 -7.85 -1.93
N ALA A 117 -13.17 -8.80 -1.07
CA ALA A 117 -12.42 -9.26 0.10
C ALA A 117 -12.07 -8.19 1.14
N TYR A 118 -12.24 -6.93 0.84
CA TYR A 118 -11.92 -5.81 1.73
C TYR A 118 -13.12 -4.90 1.95
N SER A 119 -13.21 -4.34 3.15
CA SER A 119 -14.09 -3.23 3.51
C SER A 119 -13.40 -2.42 4.60
N TYR A 120 -13.35 -1.11 4.44
CA TYR A 120 -12.73 -0.25 5.44
C TYR A 120 -13.52 -0.26 6.75
N CYS A 121 -12.88 -0.68 7.82
CA CYS A 121 -13.41 -0.62 9.18
C CYS A 121 -13.00 0.71 9.80
N ASN A 122 -13.92 1.67 9.84
CA ASN A 122 -13.62 3.03 10.31
C ASN A 122 -13.50 3.11 11.85
N TRP A 123 -12.42 2.60 12.40
CA TRP A 123 -12.14 2.61 13.83
C TRP A 123 -12.06 4.03 14.40
N SER A 124 -11.66 5.00 13.62
CA SER A 124 -11.50 6.40 14.04
C SER A 124 -12.82 7.12 14.28
N SER A 125 -13.94 6.60 13.78
CA SER A 125 -15.27 7.19 13.98
C SER A 125 -15.86 6.94 15.35
N HIS A 126 -15.22 6.14 16.22
CA HIS A 126 -15.83 5.67 17.46
C HIS A 126 -15.17 6.26 18.70
N CYS A 127 -15.94 7.07 19.46
CA CYS A 127 -15.44 7.76 20.66
C CYS A 127 -15.15 6.87 21.86
N LYS A 128 -15.57 5.60 21.86
CA LYS A 128 -15.30 4.62 22.94
C LYS A 128 -14.16 3.69 22.59
N CYS A 129 -13.03 4.26 22.21
CA CYS A 129 -11.89 3.53 21.67
C CYS A 129 -11.33 2.47 22.60
N ASP A 130 -11.34 2.70 23.91
CA ASP A 130 -10.79 1.76 24.91
C ASP A 130 -11.58 0.45 24.99
N ALA A 131 -12.83 0.46 24.53
CA ALA A 131 -13.69 -0.72 24.47
C ALA A 131 -13.46 -1.56 23.22
N LEU A 132 -12.74 -1.04 22.20
CA LEU A 132 -12.51 -1.72 20.94
C LEU A 132 -11.32 -2.68 21.06
N LYS A 133 -11.57 -3.96 20.83
CA LYS A 133 -10.52 -4.96 20.67
C LYS A 133 -10.07 -4.97 19.21
N PHE A 134 -8.78 -4.84 19.01
CA PHE A 134 -8.19 -4.97 17.71
C PHE A 134 -8.35 -6.38 17.13
N SER A 135 -8.62 -6.47 15.83
CA SER A 135 -8.62 -7.72 15.09
C SER A 135 -8.40 -7.47 13.59
N ASP A 136 -7.45 -8.17 12.99
CA ASP A 136 -7.16 -8.12 11.56
C ASP A 136 -8.31 -8.64 10.68
N TYR A 137 -9.16 -9.47 11.22
CA TYR A 137 -10.20 -10.20 10.48
C TYR A 137 -11.61 -9.92 11.01
N PHE A 138 -11.75 -8.97 11.89
CA PHE A 138 -13.03 -8.69 12.51
C PHE A 138 -13.22 -7.20 12.78
N CYS A 139 -14.20 -6.61 12.11
CA CYS A 139 -14.69 -5.28 12.45
C CYS A 139 -15.80 -5.42 13.51
N PRO A 140 -15.69 -4.76 14.65
CA PRO A 140 -16.76 -4.77 15.65
C PRO A 140 -18.08 -4.28 15.05
N LYS A 141 -19.20 -4.92 15.41
CA LYS A 141 -20.54 -4.54 14.92
C LYS A 141 -20.94 -3.08 15.21
N SER A 142 -20.28 -2.47 16.18
CA SER A 142 -20.49 -1.06 16.54
C SER A 142 -19.76 -0.08 15.59
N ILE A 143 -18.90 -0.57 14.69
CA ILE A 143 -18.14 0.25 13.74
C ILE A 143 -18.80 0.15 12.38
N VAL A 144 -18.97 1.31 11.75
CA VAL A 144 -19.48 1.38 10.37
C VAL A 144 -18.36 0.97 9.43
N THR A 145 -18.60 -0.10 8.67
CA THR A 145 -17.74 -0.47 7.53
C THR A 145 -18.14 0.32 6.29
N LYS A 146 -17.18 0.61 5.45
CA LYS A 146 -17.41 1.26 4.16
C LYS A 146 -16.86 0.38 3.05
N PRO A 147 -17.63 0.09 1.99
CA PRO A 147 -17.10 -0.50 0.79
C PRO A 147 -16.11 0.45 0.13
N GLU A 148 -15.23 -0.07 -0.69
CA GLU A 148 -14.21 0.71 -1.38
C GLU A 148 -14.84 1.70 -2.37
N SER A 149 -15.93 1.30 -3.02
CA SER A 149 -16.71 2.12 -3.95
C SER A 149 -17.30 3.40 -3.34
N ASP A 150 -17.43 3.48 -2.00
CA ASP A 150 -17.87 4.70 -1.31
C ASP A 150 -16.80 5.78 -1.22
N TRP A 151 -15.54 5.43 -1.53
CA TRP A 151 -14.43 6.39 -1.39
C TRP A 151 -14.04 6.97 -2.75
N TYR A 152 -13.76 8.26 -2.75
CA TYR A 152 -13.28 8.98 -3.93
C TYR A 152 -12.17 9.95 -3.54
N HIS A 153 -11.12 9.97 -4.35
CA HIS A 153 -10.06 10.98 -4.26
C HIS A 153 -9.53 11.30 -5.67
N PRO A 154 -9.40 12.60 -6.05
CA PRO A 154 -9.03 12.99 -7.42
C PRO A 154 -7.63 12.50 -7.83
N ASN A 155 -6.73 12.32 -6.87
CA ASN A 155 -5.36 11.87 -7.11
C ASN A 155 -5.19 10.37 -6.83
N PHE A 156 -6.27 9.60 -6.70
CA PHE A 156 -6.17 8.16 -6.50
C PHE A 156 -5.55 7.48 -7.72
N ARG A 157 -4.67 6.51 -7.45
CA ARG A 157 -4.08 5.62 -8.44
C ARG A 157 -4.29 4.18 -8.03
N GLU A 158 -4.92 3.43 -8.92
CA GLU A 158 -5.01 1.99 -8.76
C GLU A 158 -3.66 1.32 -8.98
N PRO A 159 -3.42 0.16 -8.34
CA PRO A 159 -2.25 -0.67 -8.61
C PRO A 159 -2.25 -1.14 -10.08
N ILE A 160 -1.06 -1.30 -10.64
CA ILE A 160 -0.92 -1.93 -11.96
C ILE A 160 -1.18 -3.44 -11.92
N GLN A 161 -0.99 -4.04 -10.74
CA GLN A 161 -1.36 -5.42 -10.43
C GLN A 161 -1.79 -5.55 -8.98
N THR A 162 -2.90 -6.26 -8.74
CA THR A 162 -3.27 -6.74 -7.41
C THR A 162 -3.20 -8.26 -7.37
N PHE A 163 -2.85 -8.80 -6.21
CA PHE A 163 -2.83 -10.23 -5.97
C PHE A 163 -3.91 -10.56 -4.95
N PHE A 164 -5.03 -10.93 -5.50
CA PHE A 164 -6.20 -11.34 -4.77
C PHE A 164 -6.11 -12.82 -4.41
N THR A 165 -6.14 -13.13 -3.14
CA THR A 165 -5.87 -14.49 -2.65
C THR A 165 -7.09 -15.19 -2.05
N VAL A 166 -8.18 -14.47 -1.81
CA VAL A 166 -9.39 -15.01 -1.19
C VAL A 166 -10.66 -14.40 -1.79
N ASN A 167 -11.76 -15.15 -1.71
CA ASN A 167 -13.07 -14.67 -2.14
C ASN A 167 -13.73 -13.79 -1.07
N ASN A 168 -14.73 -13.01 -1.47
CA ASN A 168 -15.60 -12.29 -0.55
C ASN A 168 -16.16 -13.23 0.52
N GLY A 169 -16.19 -12.75 1.76
CA GLY A 169 -16.69 -13.53 2.88
C GLY A 169 -15.74 -14.62 3.39
N HIS A 170 -14.49 -14.69 2.90
CA HIS A 170 -13.50 -15.62 3.41
C HIS A 170 -13.34 -15.52 4.93
N ASN A 171 -13.40 -16.65 5.62
CA ASN A 171 -13.26 -16.69 7.06
C ASN A 171 -11.81 -16.97 7.47
N PHE A 172 -11.05 -15.92 7.76
CA PHE A 172 -9.65 -16.02 8.19
C PHE A 172 -9.43 -16.72 9.53
N ARG A 173 -10.50 -17.03 10.29
CA ARG A 173 -10.43 -17.77 11.57
C ARG A 173 -10.38 -19.29 11.39
N GLN A 174 -10.64 -19.81 10.19
CA GLN A 174 -10.70 -21.25 9.92
C GLN A 174 -9.33 -21.89 9.64
N HIS A 175 -8.25 -21.34 10.16
CA HIS A 175 -6.91 -21.88 9.93
C HIS A 175 -6.42 -22.68 11.13
N SER A 176 -5.87 -23.87 10.84
CA SER A 176 -5.52 -24.89 11.84
C SER A 176 -4.07 -24.86 12.33
N CYS A 177 -3.26 -23.86 11.97
CA CYS A 177 -1.81 -23.91 12.22
C CYS A 177 -1.32 -23.13 13.44
N GLY A 178 -2.17 -22.65 14.30
CA GLY A 178 -1.77 -22.00 15.56
C GLY A 178 -1.15 -20.59 15.46
N HIS A 179 -0.76 -20.14 14.26
CA HIS A 179 -0.25 -18.81 14.00
C HIS A 179 -1.02 -18.21 12.83
N GLU A 180 -2.15 -17.58 13.12
CA GLU A 180 -3.16 -17.15 12.15
C GLU A 180 -2.58 -16.45 10.92
N PHE A 181 -1.78 -15.39 11.11
CA PHE A 181 -1.20 -14.62 9.99
C PHE A 181 -0.16 -15.38 9.15
N ILE A 182 0.46 -16.43 9.68
CA ILE A 182 1.39 -17.29 8.92
C ILE A 182 0.62 -18.25 8.02
N CYS A 183 -0.58 -18.66 8.45
CA CYS A 183 -1.41 -19.65 7.77
C CYS A 183 -2.37 -19.03 6.77
N TRP A 184 -2.55 -17.74 6.78
CA TRP A 184 -3.45 -17.09 5.82
C TRP A 184 -3.01 -17.39 4.39
N PRO A 185 -3.98 -17.54 3.47
CA PRO A 185 -3.69 -17.72 2.06
C PRO A 185 -3.18 -16.39 1.47
N THR A 186 -1.93 -16.06 1.78
CA THR A 186 -1.29 -14.80 1.43
C THR A 186 -0.04 -15.05 0.63
N ILE A 187 0.22 -14.23 -0.36
CA ILE A 187 1.46 -14.26 -1.14
C ILE A 187 2.55 -13.37 -0.55
N ALA A 188 2.18 -12.39 0.26
CA ALA A 188 3.09 -11.47 0.95
C ALA A 188 4.23 -10.98 0.05
N THR A 189 3.90 -10.12 -0.91
CA THR A 189 4.88 -9.48 -1.80
C THR A 189 5.95 -8.76 -0.99
N SER A 190 7.21 -8.93 -1.37
CA SER A 190 8.35 -8.38 -0.64
C SER A 190 9.19 -7.49 -1.57
N SER A 191 10.37 -7.97 -1.99
CA SER A 191 11.23 -7.23 -2.90
C SER A 191 10.68 -7.21 -4.31
N LEU A 192 11.14 -6.22 -5.09
CA LEU A 192 10.80 -6.08 -6.48
C LEU A 192 12.04 -5.61 -7.25
N ALA A 193 12.18 -6.09 -8.46
CA ALA A 193 13.19 -5.65 -9.41
C ALA A 193 12.58 -5.52 -10.80
N ILE A 194 13.14 -4.65 -11.63
CA ILE A 194 12.76 -4.57 -13.04
C ILE A 194 13.85 -5.18 -13.94
N TYR A 195 13.43 -6.04 -14.85
CA TYR A 195 14.31 -6.64 -15.85
C TYR A 195 14.08 -5.96 -17.20
N GLU A 196 15.10 -5.26 -17.70
CA GLU A 196 15.05 -4.47 -18.91
C GLU A 196 16.13 -4.89 -19.93
N SER A 197 16.72 -6.08 -19.75
CA SER A 197 17.70 -6.65 -20.68
C SER A 197 17.02 -7.54 -21.70
N GLU A 198 17.60 -7.60 -22.91
CA GLU A 198 17.19 -8.53 -23.97
C GLU A 198 17.91 -9.89 -23.89
N THR A 199 18.76 -10.10 -22.88
CA THR A 199 19.56 -11.33 -22.73
C THR A 199 18.69 -12.57 -22.56
N ILE A 200 17.58 -12.45 -21.85
CA ILE A 200 16.59 -13.53 -21.74
C ILE A 200 15.42 -13.18 -22.66
N ALA A 201 15.19 -14.03 -23.64
CA ALA A 201 14.13 -13.84 -24.62
C ALA A 201 12.77 -13.65 -23.91
N ASN A 202 12.00 -12.66 -24.34
CA ASN A 202 10.67 -12.30 -23.79
C ASN A 202 10.64 -11.81 -22.33
N TRP A 203 11.78 -11.57 -21.70
CA TRP A 203 11.82 -11.08 -20.31
C TRP A 203 11.99 -9.57 -20.19
N SER A 204 12.46 -8.88 -21.20
CA SER A 204 12.56 -7.40 -21.20
C SER A 204 11.24 -6.75 -20.78
N SER A 205 11.30 -5.63 -20.09
CA SER A 205 10.14 -4.93 -19.52
C SER A 205 9.29 -5.79 -18.58
N SER A 206 9.94 -6.54 -17.69
CA SER A 206 9.25 -7.35 -16.69
C SER A 206 9.61 -6.90 -15.29
N LEU A 207 8.60 -6.85 -14.40
CA LEU A 207 8.80 -6.77 -12.96
C LEU A 207 8.94 -8.18 -12.38
N LEU A 208 9.95 -8.35 -11.56
CA LEU A 208 10.19 -9.59 -10.81
C LEU A 208 9.84 -9.30 -9.35
N VAL A 209 8.79 -9.94 -8.87
CA VAL A 209 8.25 -9.72 -7.53
C VAL A 209 8.50 -10.96 -6.68
N SER A 210 9.25 -10.80 -5.59
CA SER A 210 9.47 -11.89 -4.65
C SER A 210 8.28 -12.04 -3.71
N LEU A 211 7.96 -13.28 -3.38
CA LEU A 211 6.81 -13.66 -2.58
C LEU A 211 7.22 -14.51 -1.39
N LYS A 212 6.29 -14.67 -0.47
CA LYS A 212 6.35 -15.65 0.61
C LYS A 212 6.69 -17.05 0.05
N HIS A 213 7.38 -17.85 0.84
CA HIS A 213 7.81 -19.20 0.49
C HIS A 213 8.83 -19.32 -0.66
N GLY A 214 9.57 -18.25 -0.97
CA GLY A 214 10.64 -18.29 -1.96
C GLY A 214 10.16 -18.34 -3.41
N GLN A 215 8.93 -17.96 -3.68
CA GLN A 215 8.39 -17.84 -5.02
C GLN A 215 8.79 -16.50 -5.65
N LEU A 216 8.83 -16.47 -6.96
CA LEU A 216 9.10 -15.29 -7.78
C LEU A 216 8.03 -15.20 -8.86
N TYR A 217 7.33 -14.06 -8.93
CA TYR A 217 6.41 -13.76 -10.00
C TYR A 217 7.04 -12.81 -11.00
N ARG A 218 6.85 -13.12 -12.29
CA ARG A 218 7.18 -12.24 -13.39
C ARG A 218 5.91 -11.57 -13.90
N LEU A 219 5.89 -10.25 -13.90
CA LEU A 219 4.83 -9.43 -14.46
C LEU A 219 5.36 -8.77 -15.72
N LYS A 220 4.86 -9.16 -16.87
CA LYS A 220 5.23 -8.56 -18.14
C LYS A 220 4.50 -7.25 -18.33
N LEU A 221 5.24 -6.16 -18.52
CA LEU A 221 4.69 -4.82 -18.73
C LEU A 221 4.57 -4.51 -20.22
N ASP A 222 3.62 -3.64 -20.53
CA ASP A 222 3.51 -2.99 -21.83
C ASP A 222 4.72 -2.05 -22.12
N ASN A 223 4.83 -1.54 -23.33
CA ASN A 223 5.94 -0.66 -23.72
C ASN A 223 5.94 0.67 -22.96
N SER A 224 4.83 1.10 -22.41
CA SER A 224 4.71 2.32 -21.59
C SER A 224 5.04 2.06 -20.11
N LEU A 225 5.30 0.81 -19.74
CA LEU A 225 5.53 0.36 -18.37
C LEU A 225 4.39 0.76 -17.41
N SER A 226 3.16 0.80 -17.90
CA SER A 226 1.99 1.24 -17.13
C SER A 226 0.97 0.15 -16.87
N THR A 227 1.01 -0.94 -17.62
CA THR A 227 0.02 -2.02 -17.54
C THR A 227 0.70 -3.38 -17.59
N VAL A 228 0.25 -4.28 -16.74
CA VAL A 228 0.60 -5.71 -16.82
C VAL A 228 -0.32 -6.35 -17.85
N TYR A 229 0.22 -6.97 -18.89
CA TYR A 229 -0.58 -7.56 -19.97
C TYR A 229 -0.50 -9.09 -20.04
N GLU A 230 0.37 -9.71 -19.27
CA GLU A 230 0.42 -11.16 -19.10
C GLU A 230 0.20 -11.52 -17.65
N THR A 231 -0.57 -12.57 -17.42
CA THR A 231 -0.76 -13.13 -16.07
C THR A 231 0.57 -13.60 -15.48
N PRO A 232 0.73 -13.54 -14.17
CA PRO A 232 1.95 -13.98 -13.51
C PRO A 232 2.28 -15.44 -13.84
N GLU A 233 3.55 -15.67 -14.23
CA GLU A 233 4.15 -17.00 -14.38
C GLU A 233 5.00 -17.35 -13.15
#